data_de4a0d63d0b545d4520ed0bdecc5bc6f
#
_entry.id   de4a0d63d0b545d4520ed0bdecc5bc6f
#
_cell.length_a   1.000
_cell.length_b   1.000
_cell.length_c   1.000
_cell.angle_alpha   90.00
_cell.angle_beta   90.00
_cell.angle_gamma   90.00
#
_symmetry.space_group_name_H-M   'P 1'
#
loop_
_entity.id
_entity.type
_entity.pdbx_description
1 polymer ?
#
loop_
_entity_poly.entity_id
_entity_poly.type
_entity_poly.pdbx_seq_one_letter_code
_entity_poly.pdbx_strand_id
1 'polypeptide(L)'
;MLAAASMGSTAFQKGLGAIHSLSHPVNSMYNVHHGLSNAIFMPYVLTFNKKEIENKIVKITEYLDLKERTFDVFLNWIMNLREEFNIPHKLSDVADVKDKDLDKLSKMALEDPSTSGNPKKLELKDMKTMYIHSLEGKLFN
;
A
#
# COMPACT_ATOMS: atom_id res chain seq x y z
N MET A 1 19.59 5.69 -8.34
CA MET A 1 18.52 6.40 -7.61
C MET A 1 17.77 7.43 -8.46
N LEU A 2 18.42 8.40 -9.14
CA LEU A 2 17.75 9.41 -9.98
C LEU A 2 16.91 8.79 -11.12
N ALA A 3 17.44 7.80 -11.82
CA ALA A 3 16.70 7.08 -12.88
C ALA A 3 15.44 6.40 -12.31
N ALA A 4 15.54 5.72 -11.16
CA ALA A 4 14.39 5.07 -10.53
C ALA A 4 13.34 6.11 -10.09
N ALA A 5 13.76 7.25 -9.55
CA ALA A 5 12.85 8.34 -9.19
C ALA A 5 12.12 8.92 -10.42
N SER A 6 12.84 9.10 -11.55
CA SER A 6 12.26 9.56 -12.81
C SER A 6 11.24 8.55 -13.38
N MET A 7 11.56 7.25 -13.31
CA MET A 7 10.63 6.18 -13.72
C MET A 7 9.36 6.18 -12.83
N GLY A 8 9.53 6.33 -11.51
CA GLY A 8 8.42 6.44 -10.57
C GLY A 8 7.53 7.66 -10.86
N SER A 9 8.14 8.81 -11.13
CA SER A 9 7.41 10.03 -11.51
C SER A 9 6.63 9.87 -12.82
N THR A 10 7.18 9.16 -13.79
CA THR A 10 6.48 8.84 -15.05
C THR A 10 5.32 7.87 -14.80
N ALA A 11 5.52 6.84 -13.98
CA ALA A 11 4.49 5.87 -13.61
C ALA A 11 3.33 6.54 -12.86
N PHE A 12 3.59 7.57 -12.08
CA PHE A 12 2.60 8.38 -11.36
C PHE A 12 1.51 8.93 -12.29
N GLN A 13 1.83 9.22 -13.55
CA GLN A 13 0.88 9.69 -14.56
C GLN A 13 -0.23 8.66 -14.90
N LYS A 14 -0.03 7.40 -14.51
CA LYS A 14 -1.05 6.34 -14.69
C LYS A 14 -2.16 6.38 -13.63
N GLY A 15 -2.04 7.26 -12.65
CA GLY A 15 -2.95 7.39 -11.52
C GLY A 15 -2.45 6.68 -10.27
N LEU A 16 -3.10 6.99 -9.17
CA LEU A 16 -2.84 6.45 -7.84
C LEU A 16 -3.99 5.53 -7.42
N GLY A 17 -3.82 4.82 -6.32
CA GLY A 17 -4.83 3.90 -5.79
C GLY A 17 -4.86 3.90 -4.26
N ALA A 18 -5.33 2.80 -3.68
CA ALA A 18 -5.57 2.65 -2.24
C ALA A 18 -4.34 2.95 -1.37
N ILE A 19 -3.12 2.72 -1.83
CA ILE A 19 -1.91 3.07 -1.06
C ILE A 19 -1.93 4.56 -0.69
N HIS A 20 -2.17 5.43 -1.66
CA HIS A 20 -2.20 6.87 -1.45
C HIS A 20 -3.47 7.31 -0.72
N SER A 21 -4.62 6.73 -1.05
CA SER A 21 -5.88 7.02 -0.35
C SER A 21 -5.81 6.74 1.14
N LEU A 22 -5.14 5.67 1.55
CA LEU A 22 -4.95 5.33 2.96
C LEU A 22 -3.89 6.22 3.63
N SER A 23 -2.84 6.60 2.91
CA SER A 23 -1.77 7.40 3.50
C SER A 23 -2.12 8.87 3.69
N HIS A 24 -2.87 9.50 2.81
CA HIS A 24 -3.20 10.92 2.93
C HIS A 24 -3.90 11.29 4.25
N PRO A 25 -4.97 10.57 4.70
CA PRO A 25 -5.58 10.84 6.00
C PRO A 25 -4.62 10.64 7.18
N VAL A 26 -3.78 9.61 7.13
CA VAL A 26 -2.77 9.34 8.18
C VAL A 26 -1.73 10.46 8.22
N ASN A 27 -1.26 10.91 7.05
CA ASN A 27 -0.33 12.05 7.00
C ASN A 27 -0.96 13.31 7.61
N SER A 28 -2.21 13.59 7.28
CA SER A 28 -2.93 14.78 7.76
C SER A 28 -3.22 14.73 9.26
N MET A 29 -3.65 13.58 9.79
CA MET A 29 -4.10 13.45 11.18
C MET A 29 -2.97 13.14 12.16
N TYR A 30 -1.95 12.42 11.72
CA TYR A 30 -0.89 11.88 12.58
C TYR A 30 0.52 12.36 12.21
N ASN A 31 0.63 13.23 11.19
CA ASN A 31 1.91 13.80 10.74
C ASN A 31 2.97 12.74 10.39
N VAL A 32 2.54 11.59 9.88
CA VAL A 32 3.45 10.54 9.39
C VAL A 32 4.01 10.97 8.03
N HIS A 33 5.30 10.76 7.80
CA HIS A 33 5.91 11.09 6.51
C HIS A 33 5.23 10.34 5.36
N HIS A 34 4.87 11.04 4.28
CA HIS A 34 4.08 10.50 3.17
C HIS A 34 4.68 9.24 2.54
N GLY A 35 5.96 9.29 2.18
CA GLY A 35 6.64 8.11 1.59
C GLY A 35 6.71 6.93 2.53
N LEU A 36 6.86 7.16 3.84
CA LEU A 36 6.88 6.12 4.85
C LEU A 36 5.51 5.43 4.96
N SER A 37 4.43 6.21 5.06
CA SER A 37 3.07 5.64 5.13
C SER A 37 2.72 4.87 3.87
N ASN A 38 3.08 5.36 2.67
CA ASN A 38 2.91 4.61 1.42
C ASN A 38 3.65 3.27 1.46
N ALA A 39 4.89 3.25 1.93
CA ALA A 39 5.68 2.03 2.04
C ALA A 39 5.11 1.05 3.08
N ILE A 40 4.53 1.55 4.18
CA ILE A 40 3.84 0.73 5.18
C ILE A 40 2.56 0.11 4.57
N PHE A 41 1.71 0.89 3.90
CA PHE A 41 0.46 0.38 3.35
C PHE A 41 0.64 -0.56 2.15
N MET A 42 1.77 -0.47 1.44
CA MET A 42 2.01 -1.21 0.19
C MET A 42 1.69 -2.70 0.29
N PRO A 43 2.23 -3.52 1.20
CA PRO A 43 1.97 -4.96 1.21
C PRO A 43 0.51 -5.31 1.52
N TYR A 44 -0.16 -4.52 2.35
CA TYR A 44 -1.58 -4.73 2.68
C TYR A 44 -2.47 -4.46 1.45
N VAL A 45 -2.22 -3.38 0.72
CA VAL A 45 -2.96 -3.05 -0.49
C VAL A 45 -2.66 -4.03 -1.63
N LEU A 46 -1.40 -4.48 -1.78
CA LEU A 46 -1.04 -5.49 -2.77
C LEU A 46 -1.78 -6.81 -2.52
N THR A 47 -1.77 -7.30 -1.27
CA THR A 47 -2.47 -8.54 -0.91
C THR A 47 -3.99 -8.39 -1.02
N PHE A 48 -4.55 -7.25 -0.65
CA PHE A 48 -5.97 -6.95 -0.82
C PHE A 48 -6.40 -6.97 -2.30
N ASN A 49 -5.55 -6.44 -3.20
CA ASN A 49 -5.81 -6.38 -4.64
C ASN A 49 -5.31 -7.62 -5.40
N LYS A 50 -4.78 -8.66 -4.74
CA LYS A 50 -4.09 -9.80 -5.37
C LYS A 50 -4.81 -10.32 -6.61
N LYS A 51 -6.10 -10.61 -6.49
CA LYS A 51 -6.92 -11.17 -7.59
C LYS A 51 -6.94 -10.31 -8.86
N GLU A 52 -6.90 -8.99 -8.68
CA GLU A 52 -7.01 -8.02 -9.77
C GLU A 52 -5.66 -7.73 -10.46
N ILE A 53 -4.56 -7.97 -9.73
CA ILE A 53 -3.22 -7.57 -10.18
C ILE A 53 -2.27 -8.74 -10.46
N GLU A 54 -2.61 -9.96 -10.06
CA GLU A 54 -1.71 -11.12 -10.10
C GLU A 54 -1.07 -11.32 -11.48
N ASN A 55 -1.84 -11.25 -12.57
CA ASN A 55 -1.34 -11.37 -13.92
C ASN A 55 -0.32 -10.28 -14.31
N LYS A 56 -0.46 -9.07 -13.74
CA LYS A 56 0.49 -7.97 -13.96
C LYS A 56 1.76 -8.18 -13.14
N ILE A 57 1.60 -8.70 -11.92
CA ILE A 57 2.72 -9.02 -11.02
C ILE A 57 3.62 -10.10 -11.63
N VAL A 58 3.05 -11.13 -12.26
CA VAL A 58 3.82 -12.15 -12.98
C VAL A 58 4.76 -11.53 -14.02
N LYS A 59 4.31 -10.53 -14.76
CA LYS A 59 5.17 -9.80 -15.73
C LYS A 59 6.28 -9.00 -15.04
N ILE A 60 6.00 -8.44 -13.86
CA ILE A 60 7.01 -7.73 -13.07
C ILE A 60 8.07 -8.68 -12.54
N THR A 61 7.69 -9.88 -12.06
CA THR A 61 8.65 -10.90 -11.61
C THR A 61 9.55 -11.37 -12.74
N GLU A 62 9.03 -11.45 -13.96
CA GLU A 62 9.84 -11.74 -15.15
C GLU A 62 10.85 -10.62 -15.43
N TYR A 63 10.43 -9.36 -15.38
CA TYR A 63 11.30 -8.21 -15.58
C TYR A 63 12.41 -8.10 -14.52
N LEU A 64 12.09 -8.48 -13.27
CA LEU A 64 13.02 -8.50 -12.15
C LEU A 64 13.92 -9.76 -12.10
N ASP A 65 13.76 -10.67 -13.05
CA ASP A 65 14.48 -11.96 -13.12
C ASP A 65 14.37 -12.78 -11.82
N LEU A 66 13.17 -12.78 -11.21
CA LEU A 66 12.91 -13.59 -10.02
C LEU A 66 12.73 -15.06 -10.42
N LYS A 67 13.23 -15.98 -9.56
CA LYS A 67 13.27 -17.43 -9.85
C LYS A 67 11.90 -18.02 -10.18
N GLU A 68 10.87 -17.57 -9.47
CA GLU A 68 9.50 -17.99 -9.70
C GLU A 68 8.62 -16.79 -10.03
N ARG A 69 7.72 -16.99 -11.00
CA ARG A 69 6.86 -15.93 -11.53
C ARG A 69 5.51 -15.94 -10.83
N THR A 70 5.52 -15.76 -9.50
CA THR A 70 4.30 -15.77 -8.67
C THR A 70 4.13 -14.47 -7.89
N PHE A 71 2.88 -14.20 -7.51
CA PHE A 71 2.57 -13.07 -6.63
C PHE A 71 3.33 -13.17 -5.29
N ASP A 72 3.42 -14.38 -4.73
CA ASP A 72 4.01 -14.57 -3.40
C ASP A 72 5.53 -14.34 -3.42
N VAL A 73 6.22 -14.73 -4.50
CA VAL A 73 7.64 -14.41 -4.69
C VAL A 73 7.85 -12.90 -4.81
N PHE A 74 7.01 -12.21 -5.55
CA PHE A 74 7.07 -10.74 -5.63
C PHE A 74 6.79 -10.08 -4.26
N LEU A 75 5.78 -10.55 -3.55
CA LEU A 75 5.46 -10.03 -2.22
C LEU A 75 6.64 -10.21 -1.25
N ASN A 76 7.24 -11.39 -1.24
CA ASN A 76 8.43 -11.67 -0.42
C ASN A 76 9.61 -10.76 -0.80
N TRP A 77 9.83 -10.53 -2.10
CA TRP A 77 10.86 -9.59 -2.57
C TRP A 77 10.60 -8.17 -2.04
N ILE A 78 9.35 -7.68 -2.09
CA ILE A 78 8.95 -6.39 -1.51
C ILE A 78 9.19 -6.36 0.01
N MET A 79 8.84 -7.44 0.73
CA MET A 79 9.00 -7.51 2.18
C MET A 79 10.48 -7.45 2.56
N ASN A 80 11.36 -8.21 1.88
CA ASN A 80 12.80 -8.18 2.11
C ASN A 80 13.39 -6.79 1.85
N LEU A 81 12.99 -6.15 0.73
CA LEU A 81 13.43 -4.78 0.42
C LEU A 81 13.04 -3.78 1.52
N ARG A 82 11.85 -3.92 2.09
CA ARG A 82 11.39 -3.08 3.21
C ARG A 82 12.21 -3.30 4.47
N GLU A 83 12.59 -4.54 4.76
CA GLU A 83 13.48 -4.88 5.89
C GLU A 83 14.87 -4.24 5.71
N GLU A 84 15.46 -4.33 4.50
CA GLU A 84 16.75 -3.69 4.20
C GLU A 84 16.74 -2.18 4.44
N PHE A 85 15.60 -1.52 4.18
CA PHE A 85 15.42 -0.09 4.42
C PHE A 85 14.86 0.26 5.80
N ASN A 86 14.74 -0.71 6.70
CA ASN A 86 14.17 -0.54 8.06
C ASN A 86 12.79 0.11 8.04
N ILE A 87 11.94 -0.24 7.06
CA ILE A 87 10.57 0.25 7.00
C ILE A 87 9.70 -0.56 7.97
N PRO A 88 9.03 0.08 8.94
CA PRO A 88 8.19 -0.60 9.90
C PRO A 88 7.10 -1.43 9.22
N HIS A 89 6.82 -2.60 9.80
CA HIS A 89 5.79 -3.47 9.24
C HIS A 89 4.38 -2.96 9.54
N LYS A 90 4.19 -2.39 10.73
CA LYS A 90 2.88 -1.96 11.22
C LYS A 90 2.73 -0.45 11.19
N LEU A 91 1.52 0.01 10.92
CA LEU A 91 1.17 1.41 11.07
C LEU A 91 1.26 1.86 12.54
N SER A 92 0.95 0.97 13.50
CA SER A 92 1.05 1.22 14.93
C SER A 92 2.47 1.53 15.42
N ASP A 93 3.50 1.18 14.65
CA ASP A 93 4.89 1.48 15.00
C ASP A 93 5.25 2.96 14.76
N VAL A 94 4.44 3.69 14.00
CA VAL A 94 4.70 5.08 13.59
C VAL A 94 3.55 6.05 13.92
N ALA A 95 2.36 5.56 14.23
CA ALA A 95 1.19 6.36 14.54
C ALA A 95 0.31 5.68 15.60
N ASP A 96 0.00 6.41 16.66
CA ASP A 96 -0.93 5.96 17.71
C ASP A 96 -2.38 6.18 17.26
N VAL A 97 -2.78 5.42 16.24
CA VAL A 97 -4.14 5.50 15.68
C VAL A 97 -5.14 4.93 16.66
N LYS A 98 -6.10 5.74 17.07
CA LYS A 98 -7.16 5.34 18.01
C LYS A 98 -8.33 4.70 17.28
N ASP A 99 -8.97 3.71 17.91
CA ASP A 99 -10.15 3.03 17.33
C ASP A 99 -11.26 4.01 16.93
N LYS A 100 -11.47 5.06 17.72
CA LYS A 100 -12.46 6.11 17.43
C LYS A 100 -12.19 6.89 16.14
N ASP A 101 -10.95 6.90 15.66
CA ASP A 101 -10.54 7.64 14.47
C ASP A 101 -10.62 6.79 13.19
N LEU A 102 -10.76 5.45 13.32
CA LEU A 102 -10.80 4.53 12.18
C LEU A 102 -11.93 4.84 11.19
N ASP A 103 -13.13 5.17 11.70
CA ASP A 103 -14.26 5.49 10.83
C ASP A 103 -14.01 6.80 10.05
N LYS A 104 -13.41 7.79 10.72
CA LYS A 104 -13.04 9.05 10.09
C LYS A 104 -11.96 8.86 9.04
N LEU A 105 -10.87 8.14 9.38
CA LEU A 105 -9.79 7.80 8.44
C LEU A 105 -10.33 7.06 7.21
N SER A 106 -11.19 6.06 7.44
CA SER A 106 -11.78 5.24 6.37
C SER A 106 -12.65 6.07 5.43
N LYS A 107 -13.43 7.00 5.97
CA LYS A 107 -14.26 7.92 5.18
C LYS A 107 -13.39 8.87 4.35
N MET A 108 -12.39 9.49 4.97
CA MET A 108 -11.44 10.37 4.27
C MET A 108 -10.69 9.63 3.16
N ALA A 109 -10.26 8.39 3.42
CA ALA A 109 -9.60 7.55 2.43
C ALA A 109 -10.53 7.18 1.26
N LEU A 110 -11.79 6.88 1.53
CA LEU A 110 -12.76 6.55 0.48
C LEU A 110 -13.07 7.75 -0.43
N GLU A 111 -13.12 8.95 0.15
CA GLU A 111 -13.38 10.21 -0.55
C GLU A 111 -12.14 10.77 -1.25
N ASP A 112 -10.95 10.20 -1.03
CA ASP A 112 -9.71 10.63 -1.66
C ASP A 112 -9.75 10.42 -3.18
N PRO A 113 -9.32 11.41 -3.98
CA PRO A 113 -9.30 11.30 -5.45
C PRO A 113 -8.52 10.08 -5.97
N SER A 114 -7.48 9.63 -5.24
CA SER A 114 -6.66 8.48 -5.62
C SER A 114 -7.43 7.16 -5.59
N THR A 115 -8.54 7.08 -4.85
CA THR A 115 -9.33 5.87 -4.67
C THR A 115 -9.87 5.33 -5.98
N SER A 116 -10.24 6.21 -6.90
CA SER A 116 -10.78 5.85 -8.21
C SER A 116 -9.81 5.07 -9.11
N GLY A 117 -8.51 5.19 -8.88
CA GLY A 117 -7.47 4.48 -9.62
C GLY A 117 -7.15 3.08 -9.09
N ASN A 118 -7.77 2.64 -7.98
CA ASN A 118 -7.53 1.30 -7.46
C ASN A 118 -8.12 0.23 -8.38
N PRO A 119 -7.41 -0.90 -8.65
CA PRO A 119 -7.88 -1.97 -9.54
C PRO A 119 -9.23 -2.56 -9.14
N LYS A 120 -9.47 -2.70 -7.84
CA LYS A 120 -10.76 -3.14 -7.28
C LYS A 120 -11.54 -1.92 -6.80
N LYS A 121 -12.85 -1.86 -7.11
CA LYS A 121 -13.74 -0.86 -6.53
C LYS A 121 -13.78 -1.01 -5.01
N LEU A 122 -13.57 0.08 -4.30
CA LEU A 122 -13.45 0.11 -2.86
C LEU A 122 -14.73 0.64 -2.19
N GLU A 123 -15.04 0.06 -1.03
CA GLU A 123 -16.12 0.47 -0.14
C GLU A 123 -15.54 0.90 1.22
N LEU A 124 -16.35 1.56 2.03
CA LEU A 124 -15.93 2.04 3.36
C LEU A 124 -15.38 0.90 4.25
N LYS A 125 -16.02 -0.26 4.18
CA LYS A 125 -15.56 -1.46 4.93
C LYS A 125 -14.17 -1.92 4.49
N ASP A 126 -13.86 -1.81 3.19
CA ASP A 126 -12.56 -2.22 2.66
C ASP A 126 -11.46 -1.32 3.19
N MET A 127 -11.69 0.01 3.21
CA MET A 127 -10.76 0.99 3.78
C MET A 127 -10.50 0.71 5.26
N LYS A 128 -11.58 0.49 6.03
CA LYS A 128 -11.47 0.18 7.46
C LYS A 128 -10.69 -1.11 7.70
N THR A 129 -10.97 -2.14 6.92
CA THR A 129 -10.27 -3.43 7.03
C THR A 129 -8.79 -3.29 6.72
N MET A 130 -8.41 -2.54 5.66
CA MET A 130 -7.00 -2.30 5.33
C MET A 130 -6.29 -1.51 6.44
N TYR A 131 -6.92 -0.53 7.08
CA TYR A 131 -6.36 0.14 8.25
C TYR A 131 -6.13 -0.83 9.41
N ILE A 132 -7.13 -1.63 9.79
CA ILE A 132 -7.02 -2.63 10.87
C ILE A 132 -5.87 -3.60 10.58
N HIS A 133 -5.81 -4.15 9.37
CA HIS A 133 -4.74 -5.06 8.97
C HIS A 133 -3.36 -4.41 9.06
N SER A 134 -3.23 -3.15 8.64
CA SER A 134 -1.96 -2.42 8.73
C SER A 134 -1.54 -2.11 10.18
N LEU A 135 -2.50 -1.87 11.08
CA LEU A 135 -2.23 -1.67 12.50
C LEU A 135 -1.80 -2.97 13.19
N GLU A 136 -2.42 -4.09 12.83
CA GLU A 136 -2.13 -5.41 13.40
C GLU A 136 -0.93 -6.11 12.75
N GLY A 137 -0.52 -5.69 11.57
CA GLY A 137 0.54 -6.34 10.81
C GLY A 137 0.10 -7.61 10.09
N LYS A 138 -1.19 -7.74 9.76
CA LYS A 138 -1.77 -8.93 9.10
C LYS A 138 -1.98 -8.67 7.61
N LEU A 139 -1.34 -9.45 6.76
CA LEU A 139 -1.61 -9.44 5.32
C LEU A 139 -2.94 -10.16 5.01
N PHE A 140 -3.52 -9.85 3.86
CA PHE A 140 -4.68 -10.60 3.36
C PHE A 140 -4.24 -11.95 2.78
N ASN A 141 -5.05 -12.98 2.96
CA ASN A 141 -4.82 -14.33 2.41
C ASN A 141 -5.36 -14.44 0.98
#